data_1c4cc7e48b499eb647daa12ad3ced489
#
_entry.id   1c4cc7e48b499eb647daa12ad3ced489
#
_cell.length_a   1.000
_cell.length_b   1.000
_cell.length_c   1.000
_cell.angle_alpha   90.00
_cell.angle_beta   90.00
_cell.angle_gamma   90.00
#
_symmetry.space_group_name_H-M   'P 1'
#
loop_
_entity.id
_entity.type
_entity.pdbx_description
1 polymer ?
#
loop_
_entity_poly.entity_id
_entity_poly.type
_entity_poly.pdbx_seq_one_letter_code
_entity_poly.pdbx_strand_id
1 'polypeptide(L)'
;MLTFAPLSSKYFATLSPDAEKEMREYILDAANDGDSIGGSVEIAVTGMPVGIGNHMFGGVENIISSVVYGVPAVKGVSFGAGFDFAFLRGSEANDPYYYDNGTVKTATNNCGGIVGGMTTGMPIIVKAALKPTPSIFKEQNTVDLISGQDTILKVNGRHDPCIVPRALPAVEAAVAIAITMLLAEDNAL
;
A
#
# COMPACT_ATOMS: atom_id res chain seq x y z
N MET A 1 12.75 -16.09 7.71
CA MET A 1 12.05 -14.91 8.25
C MET A 1 12.63 -13.70 7.55
N LEU A 2 11.88 -13.06 6.67
CA LEU A 2 12.31 -11.82 6.00
C LEU A 2 12.34 -10.70 7.06
N THR A 3 13.50 -10.13 7.32
CA THR A 3 13.65 -8.99 8.23
C THR A 3 13.39 -7.70 7.45
N PHE A 4 12.27 -7.06 7.67
CA PHE A 4 11.88 -5.79 7.03
C PHE A 4 12.64 -4.58 7.62
N ALA A 5 13.21 -4.70 8.84
CA ALA A 5 13.90 -3.61 9.52
C ALA A 5 15.00 -2.88 8.71
N PRO A 6 15.78 -3.53 7.81
CA PRO A 6 16.75 -2.83 6.98
C PRO A 6 16.14 -2.01 5.84
N LEU A 7 14.85 -2.20 5.50
CA LEU A 7 14.22 -1.54 4.35
C LEU A 7 13.81 -0.11 4.66
N SER A 8 13.39 0.19 5.89
CA SER A 8 12.95 1.52 6.30
C SER A 8 14.05 2.58 6.21
N SER A 9 15.33 2.17 6.22
CA SER A 9 16.48 3.08 6.07
C SER A 9 16.92 3.29 4.62
N LYS A 10 16.37 2.52 3.66
CA LYS A 10 16.73 2.63 2.25
C LYS A 10 15.86 3.67 1.54
N TYR A 11 16.50 4.54 0.75
CA TYR A 11 15.76 5.45 -0.13
C TYR A 11 14.90 4.71 -1.17
N PHE A 12 15.35 3.56 -1.63
CA PHE A 12 14.62 2.68 -2.54
C PHE A 12 14.43 1.32 -1.86
N ALA A 13 13.30 1.16 -1.19
CA ALA A 13 13.04 0.01 -0.32
C ALA A 13 12.47 -1.15 -1.13
N THR A 14 13.34 -2.03 -1.60
CA THR A 14 12.99 -3.30 -2.24
C THR A 14 13.64 -4.47 -1.53
N LEU A 15 13.03 -5.66 -1.60
CA LEU A 15 13.55 -6.90 -1.03
C LEU A 15 14.67 -7.51 -1.88
N SER A 16 14.68 -7.24 -3.19
CA SER A 16 15.61 -7.81 -4.16
C SER A 16 16.41 -6.71 -4.86
N PRO A 17 17.75 -6.81 -4.89
CA PRO A 17 18.60 -5.90 -5.69
C PRO A 17 18.27 -5.95 -7.18
N ASP A 18 17.89 -7.11 -7.72
CA ASP A 18 17.53 -7.26 -9.13
C ASP A 18 16.22 -6.51 -9.41
N ALA A 19 15.20 -6.67 -8.55
CA ALA A 19 13.96 -5.91 -8.66
C ALA A 19 14.20 -4.39 -8.53
N GLU A 20 15.11 -3.95 -7.64
CA GLU A 20 15.48 -2.53 -7.56
C GLU A 20 16.05 -2.03 -8.90
N LYS A 21 16.93 -2.80 -9.52
CA LYS A 21 17.53 -2.45 -10.82
C LYS A 21 16.45 -2.32 -11.90
N GLU A 22 15.60 -3.33 -12.05
CA GLU A 22 14.51 -3.34 -13.04
C GLU A 22 13.55 -2.16 -12.83
N MET A 23 13.15 -1.89 -11.60
CA MET A 23 12.28 -0.76 -11.26
C MET A 23 12.94 0.58 -11.61
N ARG A 24 14.24 0.75 -11.34
CA ARG A 24 14.97 1.98 -11.66
C ARG A 24 15.09 2.18 -13.17
N GLU A 25 15.34 1.12 -13.92
CA GLU A 25 15.38 1.17 -15.39
C GLU A 25 14.01 1.57 -15.95
N TYR A 26 12.92 0.97 -15.44
CA TYR A 26 11.55 1.31 -15.87
C TYR A 26 11.17 2.77 -15.55
N ILE A 27 11.59 3.30 -14.38
CA ILE A 27 11.40 4.70 -14.03
C ILE A 27 12.20 5.62 -14.96
N LEU A 28 13.42 5.24 -15.31
CA LEU A 28 14.28 6.02 -16.19
C LEU A 28 13.73 6.06 -17.61
N ASP A 29 13.21 4.95 -18.11
CA ASP A 29 12.56 4.87 -19.43
C ASP A 29 11.36 5.80 -19.51
N ALA A 30 10.49 5.81 -18.49
CA ALA A 30 9.37 6.74 -18.42
C ALA A 30 9.85 8.21 -18.38
N ALA A 31 10.90 8.50 -17.61
CA ALA A 31 11.47 9.84 -17.56
C ALA A 31 12.03 10.31 -18.92
N ASN A 32 12.72 9.42 -19.64
CA ASN A 32 13.28 9.70 -20.96
C ASN A 32 12.18 9.94 -22.02
N ASP A 33 11.03 9.27 -21.85
CA ASP A 33 9.85 9.46 -22.72
C ASP A 33 9.00 10.68 -22.30
N GLY A 34 9.43 11.45 -21.30
CA GLY A 34 8.71 12.61 -20.80
C GLY A 34 7.39 12.24 -20.09
N ASP A 35 7.28 11.03 -19.59
CA ASP A 35 6.11 10.45 -18.94
C ASP A 35 6.35 10.18 -17.45
N SER A 36 5.37 9.59 -16.79
CA SER A 36 5.45 9.13 -15.41
C SER A 36 4.78 7.77 -15.22
N ILE A 37 5.20 7.06 -14.19
CA ILE A 37 4.62 5.79 -13.78
C ILE A 37 4.15 5.83 -12.33
N GLY A 38 3.11 5.06 -12.05
CA GLY A 38 2.67 4.74 -10.71
C GLY A 38 3.40 3.52 -10.16
N GLY A 39 2.82 2.95 -9.12
CA GLY A 39 3.29 1.70 -8.54
C GLY A 39 2.55 1.39 -7.25
N SER A 40 3.03 0.38 -6.53
CA SER A 40 2.49 0.00 -5.23
C SER A 40 3.56 -0.06 -4.16
N VAL A 41 3.14 0.18 -2.93
CA VAL A 41 3.93 -0.07 -1.72
C VAL A 41 3.24 -1.13 -0.89
N GLU A 42 4.02 -1.97 -0.22
CA GLU A 42 3.52 -2.97 0.71
C GLU A 42 4.12 -2.71 2.09
N ILE A 43 3.26 -2.65 3.11
CA ILE A 43 3.63 -2.42 4.50
C ILE A 43 3.22 -3.65 5.31
N ALA A 44 4.16 -4.18 6.08
CA ALA A 44 3.90 -5.26 7.04
C ALA A 44 3.93 -4.71 8.47
N VAL A 45 2.83 -4.88 9.21
CA VAL A 45 2.76 -4.58 10.64
C VAL A 45 2.87 -5.89 11.40
N THR A 46 3.83 -5.99 12.30
CA THR A 46 4.09 -7.20 13.10
C THR A 46 3.89 -6.92 14.59
N GLY A 47 3.60 -7.97 15.36
CA GLY A 47 3.47 -7.86 16.81
C GLY A 47 2.13 -7.32 17.30
N MET A 48 1.11 -7.27 16.43
CA MET A 48 -0.23 -6.90 16.85
C MET A 48 -0.85 -7.95 17.78
N PRO A 49 -1.48 -7.55 18.88
CA PRO A 49 -2.29 -8.45 19.68
C PRO A 49 -3.43 -9.04 18.86
N VAL A 50 -3.94 -10.21 19.26
CA VAL A 50 -5.13 -10.82 18.66
C VAL A 50 -6.37 -10.09 19.13
N GLY A 51 -7.34 -9.86 18.23
CA GLY A 51 -8.67 -9.34 18.56
C GLY A 51 -8.79 -7.81 18.59
N ILE A 52 -7.74 -7.07 18.20
CA ILE A 52 -7.81 -5.62 18.04
C ILE A 52 -8.69 -5.26 16.85
N GLY A 53 -9.55 -4.27 17.03
CA GLY A 53 -10.50 -3.80 16.03
C GLY A 53 -11.92 -4.28 16.30
N ASN A 54 -12.81 -4.01 15.36
CA ASN A 54 -14.23 -4.31 15.51
C ASN A 54 -14.79 -4.89 14.20
N HIS A 55 -15.99 -5.43 14.25
CA HIS A 55 -16.67 -5.92 13.06
C HIS A 55 -17.25 -4.77 12.20
N MET A 56 -17.52 -5.07 10.94
CA MET A 56 -18.15 -4.14 9.99
C MET A 56 -17.37 -2.82 9.83
N PHE A 57 -17.95 -1.68 10.18
CA PHE A 57 -17.44 -0.34 9.87
C PHE A 57 -16.29 0.13 10.76
N GLY A 58 -16.10 -0.49 11.92
CA GLY A 58 -14.97 -0.24 12.83
C GLY A 58 -13.82 -1.24 12.66
N GLY A 59 -13.81 -2.01 11.58
CA GLY A 59 -12.77 -3.01 11.32
C GLY A 59 -11.40 -2.40 11.04
N VAL A 60 -10.36 -3.21 11.23
CA VAL A 60 -8.97 -2.83 11.01
C VAL A 60 -8.76 -2.33 9.57
N GLU A 61 -9.34 -3.03 8.57
CA GLU A 61 -9.25 -2.61 7.18
C GLU A 61 -9.91 -1.23 6.94
N ASN A 62 -11.03 -0.96 7.60
CA ASN A 62 -11.73 0.33 7.45
C ASN A 62 -10.87 1.48 7.99
N ILE A 63 -10.33 1.33 9.20
CA ILE A 63 -9.52 2.36 9.85
C ILE A 63 -8.24 2.61 9.07
N ILE A 64 -7.48 1.55 8.73
CA ILE A 64 -6.26 1.68 7.96
C ILE A 64 -6.55 2.32 6.59
N SER A 65 -7.55 1.84 5.86
CA SER A 65 -7.90 2.38 4.55
C SER A 65 -8.27 3.86 4.63
N SER A 66 -9.05 4.28 5.62
CA SER A 66 -9.48 5.68 5.77
C SER A 66 -8.29 6.63 5.93
N VAL A 67 -7.27 6.22 6.69
CA VAL A 67 -6.06 7.04 6.92
C VAL A 67 -5.15 7.00 5.69
N VAL A 68 -4.93 5.82 5.10
CA VAL A 68 -4.06 5.63 3.93
C VAL A 68 -4.59 6.37 2.70
N TYR A 69 -5.91 6.42 2.47
CA TYR A 69 -6.52 7.23 1.40
C TYR A 69 -6.33 8.73 1.61
N GLY A 70 -5.98 9.19 2.81
CA GLY A 70 -5.57 10.56 3.09
C GLY A 70 -4.20 10.93 2.48
N VAL A 71 -3.37 9.95 2.15
CA VAL A 71 -2.07 10.18 1.48
C VAL A 71 -2.32 10.55 0.01
N PRO A 72 -1.81 11.70 -0.47
CA PRO A 72 -1.98 12.10 -1.87
C PRO A 72 -1.49 11.03 -2.85
N ALA A 73 -2.20 10.90 -3.97
CA ALA A 73 -1.97 9.94 -5.05
C ALA A 73 -2.34 8.47 -4.74
N VAL A 74 -2.68 8.10 -3.53
CA VAL A 74 -3.25 6.77 -3.26
C VAL A 74 -4.58 6.63 -4.00
N LYS A 75 -4.76 5.50 -4.71
CA LYS A 75 -5.94 5.17 -5.51
C LYS A 75 -6.48 3.76 -5.25
N GLY A 76 -5.77 2.97 -4.48
CA GLY A 76 -6.21 1.64 -4.08
C GLY A 76 -5.55 1.23 -2.78
N VAL A 77 -6.28 0.49 -1.94
CA VAL A 77 -5.78 -0.16 -0.74
C VAL A 77 -6.30 -1.59 -0.75
N SER A 78 -5.45 -2.55 -0.43
CA SER A 78 -5.84 -3.95 -0.27
C SER A 78 -5.07 -4.60 0.88
N PHE A 79 -5.57 -5.73 1.35
CA PHE A 79 -5.02 -6.48 2.48
C PHE A 79 -4.77 -7.92 2.07
N GLY A 80 -3.63 -8.48 2.51
CA GLY A 80 -3.26 -9.85 2.18
C GLY A 80 -3.22 -10.11 0.67
N ALA A 81 -3.94 -11.13 0.21
CA ALA A 81 -4.08 -11.48 -1.20
C ALA A 81 -4.87 -10.42 -1.99
N GLY A 82 -5.66 -9.57 -1.31
CA GLY A 82 -6.36 -8.47 -1.95
C GLY A 82 -7.27 -8.91 -3.08
N PHE A 83 -7.09 -8.34 -4.28
CA PHE A 83 -7.91 -8.66 -5.45
C PHE A 83 -7.71 -10.09 -5.98
N ASP A 84 -6.60 -10.76 -5.63
CA ASP A 84 -6.35 -12.14 -6.07
C ASP A 84 -7.36 -13.13 -5.46
N PHE A 85 -8.02 -12.77 -4.35
CA PHE A 85 -9.12 -13.56 -3.79
C PHE A 85 -10.23 -13.86 -4.81
N ALA A 86 -10.45 -12.97 -5.77
CA ALA A 86 -11.46 -13.18 -6.81
C ALA A 86 -11.19 -14.39 -7.71
N PHE A 87 -9.96 -14.88 -7.73
CA PHE A 87 -9.52 -16.02 -8.56
C PHE A 87 -9.28 -17.29 -7.74
N LEU A 88 -9.35 -17.22 -6.41
CA LEU A 88 -9.10 -18.35 -5.52
C LEU A 88 -10.40 -19.09 -5.17
N ARG A 89 -10.29 -20.39 -5.00
CA ARG A 89 -11.32 -21.20 -4.35
C ARG A 89 -11.20 -21.07 -2.83
N GLY A 90 -12.28 -21.30 -2.09
CA GLY A 90 -12.26 -21.23 -0.63
C GLY A 90 -11.19 -22.11 0.03
N SER A 91 -10.92 -23.31 -0.51
CA SER A 91 -9.86 -24.19 -0.04
C SER A 91 -8.44 -23.67 -0.28
N GLU A 92 -8.25 -22.76 -1.24
CA GLU A 92 -6.98 -22.12 -1.58
C GLU A 92 -6.81 -20.80 -0.81
N ALA A 93 -7.94 -20.11 -0.59
CA ALA A 93 -8.00 -18.81 0.07
C ALA A 93 -7.88 -18.90 1.61
N ASN A 94 -8.40 -19.97 2.21
CA ASN A 94 -8.39 -20.14 3.66
C ASN A 94 -6.97 -20.19 4.21
N ASP A 95 -6.79 -19.58 5.39
CA ASP A 95 -5.55 -19.62 6.17
C ASP A 95 -5.67 -20.71 7.25
N PRO A 96 -5.11 -21.92 7.04
CA PRO A 96 -5.24 -23.03 8.00
C PRO A 96 -4.54 -22.71 9.31
N TYR A 97 -5.24 -22.90 10.43
CA TYR A 97 -4.70 -22.67 11.77
C TYR A 97 -3.88 -23.88 12.26
N TYR A 98 -2.83 -23.60 13.02
CA TYR A 98 -2.04 -24.59 13.74
C TYR A 98 -1.48 -24.05 15.05
N TYR A 99 -1.03 -24.94 15.94
CA TYR A 99 -0.34 -24.54 17.15
C TYR A 99 1.18 -24.53 16.94
N ASP A 100 1.80 -23.40 17.26
CA ASP A 100 3.24 -23.22 17.32
C ASP A 100 3.64 -22.88 18.76
N ASN A 101 4.19 -23.84 19.51
CA ASN A 101 4.61 -23.68 20.91
C ASN A 101 3.53 -23.02 21.81
N GLY A 102 2.28 -23.46 21.66
CA GLY A 102 1.14 -22.99 22.44
C GLY A 102 0.50 -21.70 21.92
N THR A 103 1.04 -21.13 20.84
CA THR A 103 0.47 -19.97 20.16
C THR A 103 -0.27 -20.41 18.90
N VAL A 104 -1.47 -19.88 18.68
CA VAL A 104 -2.22 -20.11 17.45
C VAL A 104 -1.65 -19.25 16.33
N LYS A 105 -1.34 -19.89 15.21
CA LYS A 105 -0.85 -19.23 13.98
C LYS A 105 -1.58 -19.78 12.78
N THR A 106 -1.41 -19.13 11.63
CA THR A 106 -1.89 -19.65 10.34
C THR A 106 -0.71 -20.05 9.45
N ALA A 107 -0.89 -21.13 8.65
CA ALA A 107 0.13 -21.64 7.75
C ALA A 107 0.38 -20.72 6.55
N THR A 108 -0.65 -19.99 6.15
CA THR A 108 -0.62 -18.92 5.14
C THR A 108 -1.14 -17.62 5.75
N ASN A 109 -1.10 -16.55 5.03
CA ASN A 109 -1.60 -15.25 5.49
C ASN A 109 -2.33 -14.51 4.35
N ASN A 110 -3.21 -15.25 3.67
CA ASN A 110 -3.99 -14.72 2.55
C ASN A 110 -4.90 -13.57 2.99
N CYS A 111 -5.50 -13.69 4.19
CA CYS A 111 -6.33 -12.63 4.79
C CYS A 111 -5.51 -11.43 5.29
N GLY A 112 -4.18 -11.48 5.21
CA GLY A 112 -3.33 -10.35 5.61
C GLY A 112 -3.42 -10.00 7.09
N GLY A 113 -3.58 -10.99 7.98
CA GLY A 113 -3.60 -10.80 9.43
C GLY A 113 -4.92 -10.27 10.00
N ILE A 114 -5.98 -10.19 9.20
CA ILE A 114 -7.27 -9.62 9.60
C ILE A 114 -8.40 -10.57 9.17
N VAL A 115 -9.25 -10.94 10.12
CA VAL A 115 -10.44 -11.76 9.88
C VAL A 115 -11.62 -11.16 10.64
N GLY A 116 -12.73 -10.93 9.94
CA GLY A 116 -13.94 -10.34 10.52
C GLY A 116 -13.75 -8.90 11.04
N GLY A 117 -12.75 -8.18 10.51
CA GLY A 117 -12.40 -6.82 10.91
C GLY A 117 -11.46 -6.74 12.12
N MET A 118 -10.99 -7.88 12.64
CA MET A 118 -10.13 -7.96 13.83
C MET A 118 -8.79 -8.64 13.49
N THR A 119 -7.75 -8.25 14.23
CA THR A 119 -6.41 -8.81 14.09
C THR A 119 -6.35 -10.28 14.54
N THR A 120 -5.58 -11.09 13.83
CA THR A 120 -5.38 -12.52 14.12
C THR A 120 -4.07 -12.81 14.86
N GLY A 121 -3.22 -11.78 15.10
CA GLY A 121 -1.86 -11.95 15.60
C GLY A 121 -0.83 -12.28 14.52
N MET A 122 -1.28 -12.59 13.30
CA MET A 122 -0.40 -12.69 12.13
C MET A 122 -0.03 -11.29 11.64
N PRO A 123 1.06 -11.14 10.85
CA PRO A 123 1.40 -9.85 10.26
C PRO A 123 0.23 -9.24 9.47
N ILE A 124 -0.08 -7.97 9.73
CA ILE A 124 -1.01 -7.23 8.88
C ILE A 124 -0.26 -6.82 7.62
N ILE A 125 -0.77 -7.23 6.46
CA ILE A 125 -0.19 -6.89 5.15
C ILE A 125 -1.11 -5.91 4.46
N VAL A 126 -0.61 -4.67 4.28
CA VAL A 126 -1.33 -3.58 3.61
C VAL A 126 -0.62 -3.26 2.30
N LYS A 127 -1.34 -3.22 1.21
CA LYS A 127 -0.81 -2.80 -0.09
C LYS A 127 -1.56 -1.56 -0.57
N ALA A 128 -0.83 -0.50 -0.92
CA ALA A 128 -1.40 0.74 -1.45
C ALA A 128 -0.90 0.99 -2.88
N ALA A 129 -1.83 1.29 -3.79
CA ALA A 129 -1.53 1.68 -5.16
C ALA A 129 -1.51 3.21 -5.28
N LEU A 130 -0.47 3.73 -5.92
CA LEU A 130 -0.27 5.15 -6.17
C LEU A 130 -0.36 5.42 -7.68
N LYS A 131 -1.15 6.44 -8.03
CA LYS A 131 -1.26 6.85 -9.45
C LYS A 131 0.03 7.52 -9.94
N PRO A 132 0.29 7.50 -11.26
CA PRO A 132 1.35 8.31 -11.86
C PRO A 132 1.17 9.80 -11.58
N THR A 133 2.26 10.56 -11.59
CA THR A 133 2.23 12.03 -11.53
C THR A 133 1.53 12.56 -12.79
N PRO A 134 0.48 13.38 -12.65
CA PRO A 134 -0.26 13.88 -13.82
C PRO A 134 0.49 14.96 -14.60
N SER A 135 1.46 15.62 -13.98
CA SER A 135 2.30 16.63 -14.62
C SER A 135 3.43 15.95 -15.38
N ILE A 136 3.25 15.80 -16.68
CA ILE A 136 4.20 15.16 -17.59
C ILE A 136 4.59 16.12 -18.72
N PHE A 137 5.69 15.81 -19.42
CA PHE A 137 6.17 16.64 -20.54
C PHE A 137 5.43 16.38 -21.86
N LYS A 138 4.60 15.34 -21.91
CA LYS A 138 3.75 15.04 -23.08
C LYS A 138 2.60 16.04 -23.16
N GLU A 139 2.18 16.33 -24.37
CA GLU A 139 0.99 17.11 -24.62
C GLU A 139 -0.26 16.36 -24.15
N GLN A 140 -1.15 17.06 -23.46
CA GLN A 140 -2.37 16.52 -22.87
C GLN A 140 -3.57 17.36 -23.31
N ASN A 141 -4.62 16.67 -23.72
CA ASN A 141 -5.90 17.34 -23.99
C ASN A 141 -6.51 17.85 -22.68
N THR A 142 -6.99 19.07 -22.70
CA THR A 142 -7.64 19.74 -21.58
C THR A 142 -8.66 20.75 -22.08
N VAL A 143 -9.22 21.54 -21.18
CA VAL A 143 -10.16 22.61 -21.51
C VAL A 143 -9.68 23.95 -20.95
N ASP A 144 -9.91 25.02 -21.68
CA ASP A 144 -9.80 26.37 -21.16
C ASP A 144 -11.13 26.79 -20.54
N LEU A 145 -11.12 26.96 -19.23
CA LEU A 145 -12.33 27.31 -18.46
C LEU A 145 -12.83 28.73 -18.73
N ILE A 146 -11.97 29.61 -19.28
CA ILE A 146 -12.35 30.99 -19.59
C ILE A 146 -13.07 31.05 -20.93
N SER A 147 -12.47 30.43 -21.95
CA SER A 147 -13.06 30.42 -23.31
C SER A 147 -14.12 29.33 -23.48
N GLY A 148 -14.15 28.32 -22.61
CA GLY A 148 -15.01 27.15 -22.72
C GLY A 148 -14.67 26.23 -23.90
N GLN A 149 -13.41 26.21 -24.33
CA GLN A 149 -12.96 25.46 -25.51
C GLN A 149 -11.94 24.40 -25.12
N ASP A 150 -11.88 23.34 -25.93
CA ASP A 150 -10.81 22.33 -25.84
C ASP A 150 -9.46 22.97 -26.19
N THR A 151 -8.43 22.56 -25.47
CA THR A 151 -7.07 23.04 -25.68
C THR A 151 -6.05 21.95 -25.39
N ILE A 152 -4.80 22.21 -25.70
CA ILE A 152 -3.67 21.31 -25.42
C ILE A 152 -2.79 21.98 -24.35
N LEU A 153 -2.50 21.24 -23.29
CA LEU A 153 -1.59 21.64 -22.23
C LEU A 153 -0.28 20.85 -22.36
N LYS A 154 0.83 21.56 -22.29
CA LYS A 154 2.15 21.00 -22.06
C LYS A 154 2.72 21.59 -20.80
N VAL A 155 2.91 20.75 -19.77
CA VAL A 155 3.42 21.21 -18.48
C VAL A 155 4.94 21.25 -18.54
N ASN A 156 5.52 22.44 -18.28
CA ASN A 156 6.96 22.62 -18.16
C ASN A 156 7.34 22.69 -16.68
N GLY A 157 8.46 22.08 -16.32
CA GLY A 157 8.97 22.12 -14.95
C GLY A 157 9.70 20.82 -14.58
N ARG A 158 10.14 20.71 -13.33
CA ARG A 158 10.74 19.50 -12.81
C ARG A 158 9.64 18.62 -12.20
N HIS A 159 9.43 17.47 -12.78
CA HIS A 159 8.43 16.49 -12.31
C HIS A 159 9.12 15.18 -11.94
N ASP A 160 8.58 14.50 -10.93
CA ASP A 160 9.03 13.16 -10.55
C ASP A 160 8.42 12.14 -11.53
N PRO A 161 9.23 11.36 -12.24
CA PRO A 161 8.73 10.31 -13.13
C PRO A 161 8.07 9.16 -12.36
N CYS A 162 8.39 9.02 -11.07
CA CYS A 162 7.74 8.08 -10.16
C CYS A 162 7.80 8.61 -8.72
N ILE A 163 6.64 8.83 -8.11
CA ILE A 163 6.55 9.32 -6.73
C ILE A 163 6.64 8.21 -5.68
N VAL A 164 6.54 6.94 -6.07
CA VAL A 164 6.41 5.79 -5.15
C VAL A 164 7.52 5.73 -4.11
N PRO A 165 8.82 5.88 -4.44
CA PRO A 165 9.88 5.85 -3.44
C PRO A 165 9.76 6.96 -2.39
N ARG A 166 9.24 8.13 -2.77
CA ARG A 166 9.02 9.27 -1.86
C ARG A 166 7.73 9.14 -1.06
N ALA A 167 6.74 8.46 -1.60
CA ALA A 167 5.46 8.24 -0.94
C ALA A 167 5.51 7.11 0.10
N LEU A 168 6.46 6.18 -0.02
CA LEU A 168 6.58 5.04 0.90
C LEU A 168 6.60 5.46 2.38
N PRO A 169 7.46 6.38 2.84
CA PRO A 169 7.45 6.79 4.25
C PRO A 169 6.15 7.48 4.68
N ALA A 170 5.44 8.15 3.76
CA ALA A 170 4.14 8.75 4.07
C ALA A 170 3.04 7.68 4.24
N VAL A 171 3.05 6.64 3.40
CA VAL A 171 2.12 5.50 3.55
C VAL A 171 2.44 4.71 4.82
N GLU A 172 3.72 4.46 5.11
CA GLU A 172 4.16 3.81 6.35
C GLU A 172 3.69 4.58 7.58
N ALA A 173 3.88 5.90 7.61
CA ALA A 173 3.41 6.77 8.69
C ALA A 173 1.87 6.75 8.81
N ALA A 174 1.14 6.74 7.70
CA ALA A 174 -0.32 6.64 7.70
C ALA A 174 -0.80 5.31 8.32
N VAL A 175 -0.17 4.20 7.96
CA VAL A 175 -0.45 2.90 8.58
C VAL A 175 -0.13 2.92 10.07
N ALA A 176 1.02 3.47 10.48
CA ALA A 176 1.39 3.59 11.90
C ALA A 176 0.40 4.43 12.71
N ILE A 177 -0.11 5.53 12.14
CA ILE A 177 -1.15 6.36 12.76
C ILE A 177 -2.44 5.52 12.94
N ALA A 178 -2.87 4.80 11.91
CA ALA A 178 -4.07 3.96 11.98
C ALA A 178 -3.95 2.86 13.04
N ILE A 179 -2.78 2.21 13.13
CA ILE A 179 -2.49 1.21 14.16
C ILE A 179 -2.54 1.84 15.57
N THR A 180 -1.97 3.03 15.72
CA THR A 180 -2.02 3.75 17.02
C THR A 180 -3.46 4.07 17.41
N MET A 181 -4.30 4.50 16.48
CA MET A 181 -5.72 4.75 16.71
C MET A 181 -6.45 3.48 17.18
N LEU A 182 -6.23 2.35 16.49
CA LEU A 182 -6.82 1.06 16.85
C LEU A 182 -6.41 0.60 18.26
N LEU A 183 -5.12 0.68 18.58
CA LEU A 183 -4.61 0.29 19.91
C LEU A 183 -5.12 1.21 21.01
N ALA A 184 -5.27 2.50 20.74
CA ALA A 184 -5.81 3.46 21.71
C ALA A 184 -7.30 3.23 21.99
N GLU A 185 -8.08 2.89 20.96
CA GLU A 185 -9.51 2.59 21.10
C GLU A 185 -9.73 1.32 21.93
N ASP A 186 -8.88 0.31 21.76
CA ASP A 186 -8.95 -0.96 22.50
C ASP A 186 -8.30 -0.89 23.89
N ASN A 187 -7.77 0.27 24.33
CA ASN A 187 -6.98 0.45 25.55
C ASN A 187 -5.78 -0.52 25.66
N ALA A 188 -5.17 -0.81 24.53
CA ALA A 188 -4.05 -1.75 24.38
C ALA A 188 -2.67 -1.03 24.26
N LEU A 189 -2.63 0.28 24.56
CA LEU A 189 -1.41 1.10 24.64
C LEU A 189 -0.79 1.05 26.04
#